data_f63777b1d2075ee75dabeef7ed1eec80
#
_entry.id   f63777b1d2075ee75dabeef7ed1eec80
#
_cell.length_a   1.000
_cell.length_b   1.000
_cell.length_c   1.000
_cell.angle_alpha   90.00
_cell.angle_beta   90.00
_cell.angle_gamma   90.00
#
_symmetry.space_group_name_H-M   'P 1'
#
loop_
_entity.id
_entity.type
_entity.pdbx_description
1 polymer ?
#
loop_
_entity_poly.entity_id
_entity_poly.type
_entity_poly.pdbx_seq_one_letter_code
_entity_poly.pdbx_strand_id
1 'polypeptide(L)'
;MLELVDITYQPETGNKKVLDKVSLKINKNEIILIIGKSGSGKTTLLEIISGLIEHQKGNIVWQNKLVNSRQRRWLCGMVFQFPERYFLGSTIGKELKFGYKSIKESKIKNVLNKVGLSNINLTSPPEQLSGGQQRRLAVAIQLLRSPNFLLLDEPTAGLDWSMKNDVKDLINNISSENTIIVVTHEPELFEEVTSKKFVLIEGKLIQWRKDLER
;
A
#
# COMPACT_ATOMS: atom_id res chain seq x y z
N MET A 1 -9.29 -6.64 12.52
CA MET A 1 -9.60 -5.19 12.46
C MET A 1 -8.38 -4.44 12.93
N LEU A 2 -7.94 -3.43 12.18
CA LEU A 2 -6.95 -2.42 12.57
C LEU A 2 -7.70 -1.11 12.81
N GLU A 3 -7.36 -0.41 13.87
CA GLU A 3 -8.00 0.86 14.23
C GLU A 3 -6.94 1.91 14.55
N LEU A 4 -7.03 3.05 13.90
CA LEU A 4 -6.30 4.27 14.21
C LEU A 4 -7.23 5.15 15.05
N VAL A 5 -6.74 5.68 16.16
CA VAL A 5 -7.52 6.55 17.07
C VAL A 5 -6.74 7.83 17.31
N ASP A 6 -7.27 8.94 16.81
CA ASP A 6 -6.77 10.31 17.00
C ASP A 6 -5.27 10.51 16.66
N ILE A 7 -4.82 9.86 15.58
CA ILE A 7 -3.43 9.94 15.14
C ILE A 7 -3.07 11.37 14.75
N THR A 8 -2.07 11.92 15.42
CA THR A 8 -1.54 13.25 15.13
C THR A 8 -0.05 13.14 14.84
N TYR A 9 0.36 13.77 13.74
CA TYR A 9 1.76 13.81 13.31
C TYR A 9 2.17 15.17 12.77
N GLN A 10 3.32 15.65 13.23
CA GLN A 10 4.00 16.84 12.73
C GLN A 10 5.48 16.50 12.54
N PRO A 11 6.06 16.71 11.34
CA PRO A 11 7.49 16.54 11.12
C PRO A 11 8.32 17.47 12.03
N GLU A 12 9.47 17.01 12.49
CA GLU A 12 10.36 17.80 13.35
C GLU A 12 10.79 19.13 12.71
N THR A 13 10.99 19.13 11.38
CA THR A 13 11.36 20.33 10.61
C THR A 13 10.18 21.17 10.15
N GLY A 14 8.95 20.73 10.44
CA GLY A 14 7.72 21.34 9.95
C GLY A 14 6.97 22.13 11.03
N ASN A 15 6.46 23.31 10.66
CA ASN A 15 5.64 24.14 11.56
C ASN A 15 4.14 23.77 11.54
N LYS A 16 3.73 22.80 10.71
CA LYS A 16 2.32 22.41 10.56
C LYS A 16 2.16 20.90 10.77
N LYS A 17 1.05 20.52 11.37
CA LYS A 17 0.63 19.13 11.45
C LYS A 17 0.32 18.61 10.04
N VAL A 18 0.87 17.44 9.70
CA VAL A 18 0.55 16.71 8.47
C VAL A 18 -0.70 15.86 8.69
N LEU A 19 -0.87 15.30 9.91
CA LEU A 19 -2.08 14.60 10.34
C LEU A 19 -2.56 15.20 11.66
N ASP A 20 -3.87 15.46 11.77
CA ASP A 20 -4.49 16.03 12.97
C ASP A 20 -5.73 15.21 13.38
N LYS A 21 -5.58 14.38 14.43
CA LYS A 21 -6.62 13.51 14.99
C LYS A 21 -7.27 12.59 13.94
N VAL A 22 -6.45 11.96 13.10
CA VAL A 22 -6.93 11.01 12.11
C VAL A 22 -7.39 9.72 12.79
N SER A 23 -8.64 9.34 12.56
CA SER A 23 -9.21 8.07 13.03
C SER A 23 -9.73 7.26 11.85
N LEU A 24 -9.45 5.95 11.82
CA LEU A 24 -9.80 5.06 10.72
C LEU A 24 -9.97 3.63 11.23
N LYS A 25 -11.07 2.98 10.83
CA LYS A 25 -11.32 1.55 11.07
C LYS A 25 -11.20 0.75 9.77
N ILE A 26 -10.36 -0.29 9.81
CA ILE A 26 -10.06 -1.16 8.69
C ILE A 26 -10.43 -2.58 9.07
N ASN A 27 -11.43 -3.16 8.39
CA ASN A 27 -11.81 -4.54 8.60
C ASN A 27 -11.02 -5.47 7.67
N LYS A 28 -11.12 -6.78 7.92
CA LYS A 28 -10.47 -7.78 7.08
C LYS A 28 -11.12 -7.83 5.69
N ASN A 29 -10.30 -8.00 4.66
CA ASN A 29 -10.72 -8.14 3.25
C ASN A 29 -11.52 -6.93 2.72
N GLU A 30 -11.22 -5.72 3.19
CA GLU A 30 -11.74 -4.47 2.64
C GLU A 30 -10.69 -3.81 1.73
N ILE A 31 -11.14 -3.15 0.66
CA ILE A 31 -10.36 -2.17 -0.09
C ILE A 31 -10.77 -0.79 0.39
N ILE A 32 -9.83 -0.07 0.98
CA ILE A 32 -10.01 1.32 1.42
C ILE A 32 -9.30 2.25 0.48
N LEU A 33 -10.02 3.23 -0.04
CA LEU A 33 -9.47 4.29 -0.88
C LEU A 33 -9.34 5.58 -0.07
N ILE A 34 -8.14 6.16 -0.07
CA ILE A 34 -7.87 7.46 0.55
C ILE A 34 -7.43 8.43 -0.54
N ILE A 35 -8.22 9.46 -0.74
CA ILE A 35 -8.03 10.47 -1.78
C ILE A 35 -7.48 11.75 -1.16
N GLY A 36 -6.78 12.54 -1.94
CA GLY A 36 -6.33 13.86 -1.50
C GLY A 36 -5.32 14.47 -2.46
N LYS A 37 -5.20 15.79 -2.44
CA LYS A 37 -4.22 16.52 -3.25
C LYS A 37 -2.79 16.07 -2.95
N SER A 38 -1.87 16.31 -3.87
CA SER A 38 -0.43 16.12 -3.58
C SER A 38 -0.04 16.93 -2.34
N GLY A 39 0.76 16.33 -1.46
CA GLY A 39 1.15 16.97 -0.18
C GLY A 39 0.09 16.95 0.92
N SER A 40 -1.08 16.32 0.75
CA SER A 40 -2.11 16.25 1.81
C SER A 40 -1.76 15.32 2.99
N GLY A 41 -0.67 14.53 2.89
CA GLY A 41 -0.23 13.61 3.94
C GLY A 41 -0.59 12.14 3.72
N LYS A 42 -1.06 11.75 2.52
CA LYS A 42 -1.46 10.37 2.19
C LYS A 42 -0.32 9.36 2.40
N THR A 43 0.84 9.62 1.82
CA THR A 43 2.04 8.80 2.00
C THR A 43 2.43 8.72 3.48
N THR A 44 2.44 9.86 4.18
CA THR A 44 2.74 9.91 5.62
C THR A 44 1.77 9.05 6.44
N LEU A 45 0.48 9.06 6.08
CA LEU A 45 -0.50 8.19 6.75
C LEU A 45 -0.18 6.71 6.53
N LEU A 46 0.18 6.29 5.30
CA LEU A 46 0.60 4.91 5.03
C LEU A 46 1.90 4.56 5.77
N GLU A 47 2.88 5.46 5.82
CA GLU A 47 4.14 5.27 6.54
C GLU A 47 3.90 5.10 8.05
N ILE A 48 2.96 5.83 8.63
CA ILE A 48 2.55 5.64 10.04
C ILE A 48 1.85 4.30 10.22
N ILE A 49 0.89 3.95 9.34
CA ILE A 49 0.19 2.65 9.41
C ILE A 49 1.20 1.50 9.31
N SER A 50 2.16 1.58 8.40
CA SER A 50 3.21 0.56 8.22
C SER A 50 4.26 0.53 9.33
N GLY A 51 4.31 1.55 10.19
CA GLY A 51 5.32 1.68 11.25
C GLY A 51 6.68 2.16 10.76
N LEU A 52 6.78 2.74 9.56
CA LEU A 52 8.00 3.39 9.06
C LEU A 52 8.23 4.73 9.75
N ILE A 53 7.14 5.44 10.08
CA ILE A 53 7.16 6.69 10.85
C ILE A 53 6.38 6.50 12.15
N GLU A 54 6.88 7.08 13.25
CA GLU A 54 6.15 7.15 14.51
C GLU A 54 5.28 8.41 14.58
N HIS A 55 4.08 8.27 15.13
CA HIS A 55 3.18 9.38 15.39
C HIS A 55 3.40 9.93 16.81
N GLN A 56 3.09 11.22 17.05
CA GLN A 56 3.27 11.83 18.37
C GLN A 56 2.09 11.60 19.32
N LYS A 57 0.85 11.52 18.79
CA LYS A 57 -0.36 11.34 19.60
C LYS A 57 -1.30 10.36 18.94
N GLY A 58 -2.15 9.74 19.74
CA GLY A 58 -3.11 8.74 19.32
C GLY A 58 -2.59 7.32 19.54
N ASN A 59 -3.39 6.34 19.12
CA ASN A 59 -3.11 4.93 19.29
C ASN A 59 -3.42 4.14 18.02
N ILE A 60 -2.64 3.10 17.75
CA ILE A 60 -2.96 2.13 16.71
C ILE A 60 -3.20 0.78 17.38
N VAL A 61 -4.38 0.22 17.13
CA VAL A 61 -4.88 -1.00 17.76
C VAL A 61 -5.12 -2.06 16.70
N TRP A 62 -4.60 -3.27 16.89
CA TRP A 62 -4.87 -4.43 16.07
C TRP A 62 -5.40 -5.57 16.93
N GLN A 63 -6.57 -6.13 16.57
CA GLN A 63 -7.23 -7.18 17.34
C GLN A 63 -7.37 -6.83 18.84
N ASN A 64 -7.81 -5.59 19.11
CA ASN A 64 -8.00 -5.02 20.46
C ASN A 64 -6.72 -4.90 21.30
N LYS A 65 -5.53 -4.91 20.67
CA LYS A 65 -4.24 -4.72 21.33
C LYS A 65 -3.49 -3.55 20.70
N LEU A 66 -2.88 -2.70 21.51
CA LEU A 66 -1.98 -1.67 21.04
C LEU A 66 -0.80 -2.30 20.30
N VAL A 67 -0.44 -1.75 19.15
CA VAL A 67 0.67 -2.21 18.33
C VAL A 67 1.69 -1.09 18.12
N ASN A 68 2.96 -1.41 18.38
CA ASN A 68 4.09 -0.51 18.14
C ASN A 68 4.54 -0.55 16.67
N SER A 69 5.46 0.36 16.27
CA SER A 69 5.97 0.44 14.91
C SER A 69 6.62 -0.85 14.43
N ARG A 70 7.39 -1.55 15.26
CA ARG A 70 8.00 -2.82 14.90
C ARG A 70 6.95 -3.89 14.55
N GLN A 71 5.87 -3.98 15.33
CA GLN A 71 4.77 -4.89 15.05
C GLN A 71 4.04 -4.50 13.77
N ARG A 72 3.77 -3.21 13.55
CA ARG A 72 3.13 -2.71 12.31
C ARG A 72 3.95 -3.05 11.06
N ARG A 73 5.30 -2.96 11.11
CA ARG A 73 6.18 -3.39 10.00
C ARG A 73 6.03 -4.85 9.61
N TRP A 74 5.65 -5.71 10.55
CA TRP A 74 5.35 -7.13 10.24
C TRP A 74 3.93 -7.32 9.72
N LEU A 75 2.98 -6.55 10.19
CA LEU A 75 1.58 -6.62 9.78
C LEU A 75 1.34 -6.06 8.37
N CYS A 76 2.15 -5.10 7.95
CA CYS A 76 1.94 -4.35 6.71
C CYS A 76 2.99 -4.71 5.65
N GLY A 77 2.55 -4.82 4.41
CA GLY A 77 3.38 -4.73 3.22
C GLY A 77 3.14 -3.38 2.55
N MET A 78 4.18 -2.62 2.23
CA MET A 78 4.04 -1.31 1.59
C MET A 78 4.68 -1.30 0.21
N VAL A 79 3.95 -0.80 -0.78
CA VAL A 79 4.42 -0.53 -2.13
C VAL A 79 4.39 0.99 -2.34
N PHE A 80 5.55 1.57 -2.57
CA PHE A 80 5.72 3.01 -2.81
C PHE A 80 5.34 3.42 -4.23
N GLN A 81 5.18 4.71 -4.46
CA GLN A 81 4.75 5.31 -5.73
C GLN A 81 5.61 4.90 -6.93
N PHE A 82 6.93 4.78 -6.76
CA PHE A 82 7.89 4.36 -7.80
C PHE A 82 8.71 3.19 -7.29
N PRO A 83 8.13 1.98 -7.20
CA PRO A 83 8.78 0.84 -6.53
C PRO A 83 10.04 0.36 -7.24
N GLU A 84 10.22 0.64 -8.52
CA GLU A 84 11.42 0.34 -9.30
C GLU A 84 12.69 0.97 -8.71
N ARG A 85 12.55 2.07 -7.97
CA ARG A 85 13.67 2.75 -7.30
C ARG A 85 14.16 2.04 -6.05
N TYR A 86 13.44 1.02 -5.60
CA TYR A 86 13.70 0.30 -4.34
C TYR A 86 14.12 -1.15 -4.57
N PHE A 87 14.22 -1.61 -5.82
CA PHE A 87 14.73 -2.95 -6.12
C PHE A 87 16.23 -3.01 -5.82
N LEU A 88 16.65 -4.02 -5.05
CA LEU A 88 18.02 -4.21 -4.60
C LEU A 88 18.68 -5.44 -5.26
N GLY A 89 17.87 -6.37 -5.72
CA GLY A 89 18.34 -7.60 -6.34
C GLY A 89 18.82 -7.37 -7.77
N SER A 90 20.02 -7.84 -8.12
CA SER A 90 20.53 -7.79 -9.49
C SER A 90 19.74 -8.66 -10.48
N THR A 91 18.81 -9.49 -9.99
CA THR A 91 17.87 -10.26 -10.80
C THR A 91 16.54 -10.35 -10.08
N ILE A 92 15.45 -10.56 -10.83
CA ILE A 92 14.10 -10.74 -10.28
C ILE A 92 14.06 -11.86 -9.25
N GLY A 93 14.76 -12.98 -9.51
CA GLY A 93 14.83 -14.08 -8.57
C GLY A 93 15.54 -13.74 -7.27
N LYS A 94 16.59 -12.91 -7.31
CA LYS A 94 17.28 -12.41 -6.11
C LYS A 94 16.40 -11.43 -5.36
N GLU A 95 15.70 -10.54 -6.06
CA GLU A 95 14.76 -9.57 -5.46
C GLU A 95 13.66 -10.29 -4.69
N LEU A 96 13.01 -11.30 -5.30
CA LEU A 96 11.95 -12.09 -4.65
C LEU A 96 12.44 -12.88 -3.42
N LYS A 97 13.72 -13.24 -3.38
CA LYS A 97 14.35 -13.97 -2.26
C LYS A 97 14.98 -13.05 -1.22
N PHE A 98 15.00 -11.75 -1.46
CA PHE A 98 15.66 -10.78 -0.59
C PHE A 98 15.05 -10.79 0.83
N GLY A 99 15.92 -10.92 1.85
CA GLY A 99 15.50 -11.00 3.26
C GLY A 99 15.06 -12.38 3.74
N TYR A 100 15.02 -13.39 2.87
CA TYR A 100 14.69 -14.78 3.25
C TYR A 100 15.96 -15.63 3.36
N LYS A 101 16.12 -16.37 4.47
CA LYS A 101 17.16 -17.43 4.57
C LYS A 101 16.86 -18.58 3.61
N SER A 102 15.58 -18.94 3.47
CA SER A 102 15.07 -19.90 2.51
C SER A 102 13.61 -19.59 2.21
N ILE A 103 13.20 -19.77 0.98
CA ILE A 103 11.81 -19.65 0.53
C ILE A 103 11.51 -20.76 -0.47
N LYS A 104 10.35 -21.42 -0.33
CA LYS A 104 9.94 -22.49 -1.24
C LYS A 104 9.64 -21.91 -2.63
N GLU A 105 10.17 -22.52 -3.67
CA GLU A 105 9.91 -22.09 -5.06
C GLU A 105 8.41 -22.13 -5.41
N SER A 106 7.68 -23.10 -4.85
CA SER A 106 6.23 -23.17 -5.02
C SER A 106 5.52 -21.92 -4.50
N LYS A 107 6.00 -21.31 -3.40
CA LYS A 107 5.46 -20.06 -2.88
C LYS A 107 5.71 -18.88 -3.83
N ILE A 108 6.93 -18.81 -4.39
CA ILE A 108 7.28 -17.80 -5.39
C ILE A 108 6.40 -17.94 -6.63
N LYS A 109 6.31 -19.15 -7.19
CA LYS A 109 5.45 -19.43 -8.36
C LYS A 109 3.99 -19.04 -8.10
N ASN A 110 3.44 -19.42 -6.95
CA ASN A 110 2.06 -19.09 -6.59
C ASN A 110 1.81 -17.57 -6.54
N VAL A 111 2.72 -16.82 -5.92
CA VAL A 111 2.59 -15.36 -5.84
C VAL A 111 2.76 -14.72 -7.21
N LEU A 112 3.72 -15.15 -8.02
CA LEU A 112 3.90 -14.65 -9.39
C LEU A 112 2.66 -14.91 -10.25
N ASN A 113 2.01 -16.07 -10.11
CA ASN A 113 0.74 -16.35 -10.78
C ASN A 113 -0.35 -15.36 -10.34
N LYS A 114 -0.48 -15.12 -9.03
CA LYS A 114 -1.48 -14.17 -8.48
C LYS A 114 -1.34 -12.76 -9.04
N VAL A 115 -0.10 -12.32 -9.31
CA VAL A 115 0.16 -10.98 -9.87
C VAL A 115 0.29 -10.96 -11.39
N GLY A 116 0.02 -12.09 -12.08
CA GLY A 116 0.08 -12.17 -13.54
C GLY A 116 1.51 -12.11 -14.12
N LEU A 117 2.50 -12.62 -13.38
CA LEU A 117 3.91 -12.70 -13.77
C LEU A 117 4.42 -14.15 -13.89
N SER A 118 3.56 -15.09 -14.26
CA SER A 118 3.88 -16.54 -14.33
C SER A 118 5.07 -16.88 -15.24
N ASN A 119 5.19 -16.15 -16.35
CA ASN A 119 6.16 -16.43 -17.43
C ASN A 119 7.40 -15.53 -17.37
N ILE A 120 7.64 -14.88 -16.22
CA ILE A 120 8.76 -13.96 -16.08
C ILE A 120 10.10 -14.73 -15.95
N ASN A 121 11.13 -14.24 -16.63
CA ASN A 121 12.47 -14.79 -16.48
C ASN A 121 13.13 -14.30 -15.18
N LEU A 122 13.28 -15.20 -14.22
CA LEU A 122 13.84 -14.89 -12.89
C LEU A 122 15.33 -14.51 -12.91
N THR A 123 16.05 -14.78 -14.01
CA THR A 123 17.46 -14.41 -14.15
C THR A 123 17.65 -13.03 -14.75
N SER A 124 16.60 -12.42 -15.29
CA SER A 124 16.63 -11.05 -15.83
C SER A 124 16.67 -10.00 -14.72
N PRO A 125 17.32 -8.85 -14.97
CA PRO A 125 17.25 -7.69 -14.08
C PRO A 125 15.83 -7.11 -14.01
N PRO A 126 15.40 -6.59 -12.84
CA PRO A 126 14.07 -5.96 -12.69
C PRO A 126 13.84 -4.78 -13.63
N GLU A 127 14.89 -4.07 -14.03
CA GLU A 127 14.83 -2.89 -14.91
C GLU A 127 14.39 -3.24 -16.35
N GLN A 128 14.49 -4.51 -16.76
CA GLN A 128 14.01 -4.97 -18.07
C GLN A 128 12.48 -5.14 -18.13
N LEU A 129 11.82 -5.04 -17.00
CA LEU A 129 10.36 -5.12 -16.91
C LEU A 129 9.70 -3.83 -17.37
N SER A 130 8.51 -3.93 -17.98
CA SER A 130 7.65 -2.75 -18.17
C SER A 130 7.23 -2.15 -16.82
N GLY A 131 6.83 -0.87 -16.81
CA GLY A 131 6.38 -0.20 -15.59
C GLY A 131 5.24 -0.97 -14.88
N GLY A 132 4.27 -1.49 -15.62
CA GLY A 132 3.21 -2.33 -15.06
C GLY A 132 3.73 -3.65 -14.46
N GLN A 133 4.72 -4.30 -15.12
CA GLN A 133 5.34 -5.50 -14.58
C GLN A 133 6.17 -5.20 -13.32
N GLN A 134 6.85 -4.06 -13.26
CA GLN A 134 7.58 -3.61 -12.06
C GLN A 134 6.63 -3.37 -10.87
N ARG A 135 5.45 -2.76 -11.11
CA ARG A 135 4.39 -2.61 -10.09
C ARG A 135 3.93 -3.98 -9.57
N ARG A 136 3.63 -4.91 -10.49
CA ARG A 136 3.22 -6.28 -10.13
C ARG A 136 4.30 -7.02 -9.36
N LEU A 137 5.59 -6.86 -9.75
CA LEU A 137 6.72 -7.43 -9.02
C LEU A 137 6.80 -6.88 -7.59
N ALA A 138 6.66 -5.57 -7.41
CA ALA A 138 6.67 -4.94 -6.08
C ALA A 138 5.53 -5.48 -5.19
N VAL A 139 4.32 -5.64 -5.75
CA VAL A 139 3.20 -6.27 -5.05
C VAL A 139 3.54 -7.73 -4.68
N ALA A 140 4.11 -8.50 -5.63
CA ALA A 140 4.53 -9.89 -5.39
C ALA A 140 5.51 -10.01 -4.20
N ILE A 141 6.52 -9.14 -4.15
CA ILE A 141 7.50 -9.09 -3.06
C ILE A 141 6.80 -8.89 -1.71
N GLN A 142 5.83 -7.99 -1.62
CA GLN A 142 5.09 -7.79 -0.40
C GLN A 142 4.18 -8.99 -0.06
N LEU A 143 3.50 -9.58 -1.04
CA LEU A 143 2.64 -10.76 -0.83
C LEU A 143 3.43 -11.99 -0.36
N LEU A 144 4.70 -12.14 -0.75
CA LEU A 144 5.58 -13.21 -0.22
C LEU A 144 5.75 -13.15 1.29
N ARG A 145 5.64 -11.97 1.90
CA ARG A 145 5.68 -11.77 3.36
C ARG A 145 4.36 -12.17 4.04
N SER A 146 3.31 -12.41 3.25
CA SER A 146 1.94 -12.70 3.74
C SER A 146 1.44 -11.64 4.74
N PRO A 147 1.44 -10.34 4.36
CA PRO A 147 1.04 -9.26 5.25
C PRO A 147 -0.46 -9.33 5.55
N ASN A 148 -0.87 -8.80 6.71
CA ASN A 148 -2.29 -8.62 7.03
C ASN A 148 -2.91 -7.44 6.27
N PHE A 149 -2.08 -6.42 5.96
CA PHE A 149 -2.48 -5.20 5.28
C PHE A 149 -1.50 -4.89 4.15
N LEU A 150 -2.01 -4.70 2.94
CA LEU A 150 -1.24 -4.24 1.79
C LEU A 150 -1.53 -2.75 1.57
N LEU A 151 -0.49 -1.93 1.66
CA LEU A 151 -0.55 -0.48 1.54
C LEU A 151 0.05 -0.08 0.18
N LEU A 152 -0.74 0.60 -0.65
CA LEU A 152 -0.35 0.97 -2.00
C LEU A 152 -0.36 2.49 -2.14
N ASP A 153 0.82 3.09 -2.33
CA ASP A 153 0.98 4.52 -2.51
C ASP A 153 1.02 4.85 -4.00
N GLU A 154 -0.04 5.53 -4.49
CA GLU A 154 -0.18 5.95 -5.89
C GLU A 154 0.17 4.83 -6.89
N PRO A 155 -0.48 3.65 -6.83
CA PRO A 155 -0.02 2.45 -7.55
C PRO A 155 -0.09 2.58 -9.07
N THR A 156 -0.80 3.57 -9.60
CA THR A 156 -0.99 3.83 -11.03
C THR A 156 -0.21 5.04 -11.55
N ALA A 157 0.54 5.72 -10.68
CA ALA A 157 1.28 6.91 -11.06
C ALA A 157 2.33 6.62 -12.15
N GLY A 158 2.33 7.45 -13.21
CA GLY A 158 3.29 7.33 -14.31
C GLY A 158 3.04 6.17 -15.28
N LEU A 159 1.92 5.45 -15.15
CA LEU A 159 1.51 4.40 -16.08
C LEU A 159 0.57 4.95 -17.16
N ASP A 160 0.58 4.34 -18.33
CA ASP A 160 -0.43 4.56 -19.36
C ASP A 160 -1.79 3.93 -18.96
N TRP A 161 -2.84 4.25 -19.71
CA TRP A 161 -4.21 3.83 -19.39
C TRP A 161 -4.38 2.30 -19.34
N SER A 162 -3.75 1.57 -20.26
CA SER A 162 -3.82 0.11 -20.30
C SER A 162 -3.20 -0.50 -19.05
N MET A 163 -1.99 -0.03 -18.69
CA MET A 163 -1.28 -0.51 -17.51
C MET A 163 -2.00 -0.11 -16.20
N LYS A 164 -2.69 1.04 -16.15
CA LYS A 164 -3.50 1.44 -15.00
C LYS A 164 -4.65 0.45 -14.76
N ASN A 165 -5.35 0.05 -15.82
CA ASN A 165 -6.41 -0.96 -15.72
C ASN A 165 -5.87 -2.32 -15.25
N ASP A 166 -4.72 -2.73 -15.75
CA ASP A 166 -4.04 -3.95 -15.31
C ASP A 166 -3.73 -3.94 -13.80
N VAL A 167 -3.32 -2.79 -13.26
CA VAL A 167 -3.06 -2.62 -11.81
C VAL A 167 -4.38 -2.63 -11.03
N LYS A 168 -5.43 -1.99 -11.54
CA LYS A 168 -6.78 -2.06 -10.92
C LYS A 168 -7.26 -3.50 -10.82
N ASP A 169 -7.18 -4.25 -11.92
CA ASP A 169 -7.61 -5.66 -11.98
C ASP A 169 -6.78 -6.54 -11.04
N LEU A 170 -5.47 -6.31 -10.96
CA LEU A 170 -4.62 -6.96 -9.97
C LEU A 170 -5.13 -6.72 -8.54
N ILE A 171 -5.36 -5.45 -8.16
CA ILE A 171 -5.84 -5.08 -6.82
C ILE A 171 -7.17 -5.75 -6.52
N ASN A 172 -8.10 -5.75 -7.47
CA ASN A 172 -9.38 -6.43 -7.33
C ASN A 172 -9.20 -7.94 -7.11
N ASN A 173 -8.38 -8.59 -7.91
CA ASN A 173 -8.15 -10.04 -7.84
C ASN A 173 -7.53 -10.48 -6.50
N ILE A 174 -6.61 -9.69 -5.93
CA ILE A 174 -5.97 -10.05 -4.66
C ILE A 174 -6.78 -9.61 -3.43
N SER A 175 -7.82 -8.81 -3.58
CA SER A 175 -8.62 -8.25 -2.47
C SER A 175 -9.41 -9.30 -1.70
N SER A 176 -9.79 -10.40 -2.34
CA SER A 176 -10.52 -11.49 -1.68
C SER A 176 -9.75 -12.12 -0.50
N GLU A 177 -8.42 -12.10 -0.56
CA GLU A 177 -7.54 -12.68 0.46
C GLU A 177 -6.79 -11.62 1.28
N ASN A 178 -6.80 -10.35 0.85
CA ASN A 178 -5.99 -9.29 1.42
C ASN A 178 -6.83 -8.07 1.82
N THR A 179 -6.46 -7.43 2.90
CA THR A 179 -6.96 -6.09 3.23
C THR A 179 -6.05 -5.07 2.57
N ILE A 180 -6.61 -4.18 1.75
CA ILE A 180 -5.83 -3.27 0.91
C ILE A 180 -6.18 -1.83 1.22
N ILE A 181 -5.18 -0.98 1.35
CA ILE A 181 -5.35 0.47 1.45
C ILE A 181 -4.65 1.09 0.26
N VAL A 182 -5.40 1.78 -0.58
CA VAL A 182 -4.88 2.52 -1.73
C VAL A 182 -4.96 4.01 -1.42
N VAL A 183 -3.87 4.72 -1.58
CA VAL A 183 -3.89 6.19 -1.60
C VAL A 183 -3.62 6.65 -3.02
N THR A 184 -4.43 7.59 -3.53
CA THR A 184 -4.31 8.10 -4.89
C THR A 184 -4.93 9.48 -5.05
N HIS A 185 -4.54 10.16 -6.10
CA HIS A 185 -5.19 11.36 -6.61
C HIS A 185 -6.08 11.08 -7.85
N GLU A 186 -6.14 9.82 -8.31
CA GLU A 186 -6.98 9.33 -9.42
C GLU A 186 -8.05 8.35 -8.90
N PRO A 187 -9.08 8.83 -8.17
CA PRO A 187 -10.05 7.96 -7.52
C PRO A 187 -10.92 7.16 -8.49
N GLU A 188 -11.15 7.66 -9.70
CA GLU A 188 -12.05 7.09 -10.70
C GLU A 188 -11.66 5.65 -11.07
N LEU A 189 -10.34 5.37 -11.06
CA LEU A 189 -9.82 4.05 -11.37
C LEU A 189 -10.23 2.97 -10.37
N PHE A 190 -10.47 3.35 -9.12
CA PHE A 190 -10.71 2.42 -8.02
C PHE A 190 -12.13 2.45 -7.48
N GLU A 191 -13.02 3.28 -8.02
CA GLU A 191 -14.38 3.48 -7.52
C GLU A 191 -15.19 2.20 -7.44
N GLU A 192 -15.12 1.36 -8.48
CA GLU A 192 -15.90 0.13 -8.58
C GLU A 192 -15.44 -0.97 -7.62
N VAL A 193 -14.16 -0.94 -7.21
CA VAL A 193 -13.54 -2.01 -6.41
C VAL A 193 -13.42 -1.67 -4.94
N THR A 194 -13.72 -0.42 -4.54
CA THR A 194 -13.53 0.07 -3.17
C THR A 194 -14.73 -0.19 -2.25
N SER A 195 -14.44 -0.66 -1.04
CA SER A 195 -15.44 -0.86 0.00
C SER A 195 -15.77 0.44 0.75
N LYS A 196 -14.76 1.29 0.95
CA LYS A 196 -14.88 2.57 1.67
C LYS A 196 -13.96 3.62 1.06
N LYS A 197 -14.44 4.86 1.00
CA LYS A 197 -13.68 6.00 0.49
C LYS A 197 -13.53 7.07 1.57
N PHE A 198 -12.35 7.65 1.63
CA PHE A 198 -12.02 8.76 2.52
C PHE A 198 -11.28 9.85 1.75
N VAL A 199 -11.39 11.08 2.21
CA VAL A 199 -10.63 12.22 1.70
C VAL A 199 -9.73 12.75 2.81
N LEU A 200 -8.45 12.93 2.51
CA LEU A 200 -7.48 13.54 3.41
C LEU A 200 -7.29 15.01 3.00
N ILE A 201 -7.82 15.92 3.81
CA ILE A 201 -7.79 17.36 3.60
C ILE A 201 -7.24 18.02 4.86
N GLU A 202 -6.22 18.88 4.71
CA GLU A 202 -5.62 19.65 5.82
C GLU A 202 -5.32 18.80 7.07
N GLY A 203 -4.80 17.59 6.83
CA GLY A 203 -4.44 16.66 7.89
C GLY A 203 -5.61 15.91 8.53
N LYS A 204 -6.84 16.14 8.10
CA LYS A 204 -8.04 15.45 8.60
C LYS A 204 -8.55 14.42 7.62
N LEU A 205 -8.88 13.23 8.11
CA LEU A 205 -9.47 12.17 7.31
C LEU A 205 -10.98 12.21 7.44
N ILE A 206 -11.68 12.45 6.34
CA ILE A 206 -13.14 12.58 6.29
C ILE A 206 -13.67 11.44 5.41
N GLN A 207 -14.71 10.75 5.89
CA GLN A 207 -15.37 9.76 5.05
C GLN A 207 -16.01 10.46 3.84
N TRP A 208 -15.64 9.99 2.64
CA TRP A 208 -16.18 10.57 1.42
C TRP A 208 -17.68 10.32 1.31
N ARG A 209 -18.42 11.36 0.95
CA ARG A 209 -19.84 11.33 0.63
C ARG A 209 -20.03 12.10 -0.67
N LYS A 210 -20.99 11.69 -1.51
CA LYS A 210 -21.27 12.36 -2.80
C LYS A 210 -21.47 13.89 -2.72
N ASP A 211 -21.85 14.40 -1.55
CA ASP A 211 -22.10 15.83 -1.31
C ASP A 211 -20.81 16.67 -1.22
N LEU A 212 -19.62 16.05 -1.22
CA LEU A 212 -18.31 16.72 -1.15
C LEU A 212 -17.69 17.02 -2.52
N GLU A 213 -18.40 16.75 -3.61
CA GLU A 213 -17.96 17.04 -4.99
C GLU A 213 -18.27 18.47 -5.47
N ARG A 214 -18.68 19.41 -4.57
CA ARG A 214 -18.97 20.81 -4.92
C ARG A 214 -17.86 21.76 -4.56
#